data_782282ce2a12d45b94581c0ecf40f7ff
#
_entry.id   782282ce2a12d45b94581c0ecf40f7ff
#
_cell.length_a   1.000
_cell.length_b   1.000
_cell.length_c   1.000
_cell.angle_alpha   90.00
_cell.angle_beta   90.00
_cell.angle_gamma   90.00
#
_symmetry.space_group_name_H-M   'P 1'
#
loop_
_entity.id
_entity.type
_entity.pdbx_description
1 polymer ?
#
loop_
_entity_poly.entity_id
_entity_poly.type
_entity_poly.pdbx_seq_one_letter_code
_entity_poly.pdbx_strand_id
1 'polypeptide(L)'
;MRARGLSLGLIATALLLPAAAQAQNRYIAFGDSITFGVGDASTRPLSELGYPGRLDDLLIARGQTDAKVINAGLSNEATTEGVTRIDQVLRNNPADKLLLMEGTNDINAQVSIETITFNLQRIATKAEAFGLKVVHASVIPRLPSANRDADNKVAAQLAASLRNLAWSEKRSLADQFEVFFWQTPNAFTTLYGGGLDKLHPNAAGYDKMAEVWADQLTATDKVPPVVGSIAPADQSRDVPADVTVRLALLDFGKGIDLASTRLVVNGQEVGALVSGDAQRAEISYRPTNPFTGVVTVAFRSRDLASPANTVDREVTRFIIAGTKFLTGDLNQDGRVDGLDLISLALSFGARRGETRFLRAADFDGNDIVDGLDLAALAMNFGQKSF
;
A
#
# COMPACT_ATOMS: atom_id res chain seq x y z
N MET A 1 -71.25 -46.39 38.78
CA MET A 1 -69.81 -46.02 38.83
C MET A 1 -69.48 -45.11 37.63
N ARG A 2 -69.31 -43.84 37.87
CA ARG A 2 -69.02 -42.85 36.82
C ARG A 2 -67.55 -42.48 36.93
N ALA A 3 -66.75 -42.80 35.91
CA ALA A 3 -65.36 -42.42 35.85
C ALA A 3 -65.24 -40.94 35.42
N ARG A 4 -64.55 -40.14 36.22
CA ARG A 4 -64.19 -38.74 35.88
C ARG A 4 -62.86 -38.75 35.14
N GLY A 5 -62.83 -38.27 33.85
CA GLY A 5 -61.65 -38.03 33.09
C GLY A 5 -60.99 -36.73 33.54
N LEU A 6 -59.72 -36.78 33.92
CA LEU A 6 -58.84 -35.59 34.09
C LEU A 6 -58.28 -35.18 32.70
N SER A 7 -58.63 -33.98 32.28
CA SER A 7 -57.98 -33.37 31.13
C SER A 7 -56.74 -32.63 31.61
N LEU A 8 -55.55 -33.11 31.21
CA LEU A 8 -54.25 -32.35 31.35
C LEU A 8 -54.17 -31.27 30.28
N GLY A 9 -54.28 -30.02 30.69
CA GLY A 9 -53.98 -28.88 29.81
C GLY A 9 -52.47 -28.72 29.62
N LEU A 10 -52.00 -28.92 28.39
CA LEU A 10 -50.61 -28.55 28.00
C LEU A 10 -50.50 -27.01 27.92
N ILE A 11 -49.76 -26.41 28.85
CA ILE A 11 -49.33 -25.01 28.72
C ILE A 11 -48.10 -25.01 27.83
N ALA A 12 -48.27 -24.60 26.58
CA ALA A 12 -47.14 -24.33 25.67
C ALA A 12 -46.50 -22.99 26.05
N THR A 13 -45.36 -23.07 26.73
CA THR A 13 -44.49 -21.88 26.97
C THR A 13 -43.82 -21.55 25.66
N ALA A 14 -44.26 -20.52 24.94
CA ALA A 14 -43.57 -19.97 23.80
C ALA A 14 -42.27 -19.34 24.31
N LEU A 15 -41.13 -19.98 24.04
CA LEU A 15 -39.81 -19.36 24.14
C LEU A 15 -39.75 -18.23 23.09
N LEU A 16 -39.91 -16.99 23.54
CA LEU A 16 -39.54 -15.82 22.78
C LEU A 16 -38.00 -15.86 22.59
N LEU A 17 -37.55 -16.39 21.45
CA LEU A 17 -36.17 -16.16 20.99
C LEU A 17 -36.01 -14.64 20.91
N PRO A 18 -34.94 -14.07 21.48
CA PRO A 18 -34.67 -12.65 21.26
C PRO A 18 -34.58 -12.41 19.77
N ALA A 19 -35.29 -11.38 19.29
CA ALA A 19 -35.18 -10.91 17.92
C ALA A 19 -33.67 -10.73 17.67
N ALA A 20 -33.15 -11.39 16.63
CA ALA A 20 -31.79 -11.17 16.19
C ALA A 20 -31.62 -9.66 16.10
N ALA A 21 -30.73 -9.10 16.91
CA ALA A 21 -30.37 -7.69 16.83
C ALA A 21 -30.02 -7.45 15.37
N GLN A 22 -30.79 -6.58 14.69
CA GLN A 22 -30.46 -6.16 13.33
C GLN A 22 -29.03 -5.69 13.37
N ALA A 23 -28.19 -6.24 12.47
CA ALA A 23 -26.79 -5.87 12.39
C ALA A 23 -26.74 -4.35 12.22
N GLN A 24 -26.37 -3.66 13.27
CA GLN A 24 -26.11 -2.23 13.20
C GLN A 24 -24.81 -2.12 12.44
N ASN A 25 -24.77 -1.34 11.34
CA ASN A 25 -23.57 -1.07 10.58
C ASN A 25 -22.59 -0.20 11.40
N ARG A 26 -22.03 -0.78 12.44
CA ARG A 26 -21.10 -0.12 13.36
C ARG A 26 -19.68 -0.51 13.05
N TYR A 27 -18.85 0.48 12.96
CA TYR A 27 -17.44 0.36 12.58
C TYR A 27 -16.55 1.01 13.62
N ILE A 28 -15.41 0.40 13.95
CA ILE A 28 -14.34 1.04 14.70
C ILE A 28 -13.22 1.37 13.73
N ALA A 29 -12.92 2.65 13.53
CA ALA A 29 -11.74 3.10 12.80
C ALA A 29 -10.57 3.15 13.78
N PHE A 30 -9.66 2.17 13.71
CA PHE A 30 -8.52 2.01 14.60
C PHE A 30 -7.22 2.34 13.86
N GLY A 31 -6.37 3.14 14.47
CA GLY A 31 -5.09 3.56 13.91
C GLY A 31 -4.48 4.74 14.65
N ASP A 32 -3.57 5.41 13.99
CA ASP A 32 -2.72 6.48 14.51
C ASP A 32 -3.30 7.90 14.33
N SER A 33 -2.42 8.91 14.22
CA SER A 33 -2.78 10.32 14.02
C SER A 33 -3.57 10.58 12.74
N ILE A 34 -3.37 9.78 11.70
CA ILE A 34 -4.13 9.89 10.44
C ILE A 34 -5.57 9.45 10.67
N THR A 35 -5.79 8.36 11.39
CA THR A 35 -7.14 7.95 11.78
C THR A 35 -7.79 8.96 12.74
N PHE A 36 -7.02 9.51 13.68
CA PHE A 36 -7.48 10.57 14.58
C PHE A 36 -7.94 11.82 13.82
N GLY A 37 -7.27 12.18 12.72
CA GLY A 37 -7.60 13.31 11.88
C GLY A 37 -6.68 14.52 12.05
N VAL A 38 -5.40 14.30 12.44
CA VAL A 38 -4.41 15.39 12.47
C VAL A 38 -4.25 16.01 11.08
N GLY A 39 -4.24 17.33 11.00
CA GLY A 39 -4.17 18.07 9.73
C GLY A 39 -5.54 18.35 9.09
N ASP A 40 -6.63 17.79 9.64
CA ASP A 40 -7.99 18.09 9.19
C ASP A 40 -8.44 19.48 9.67
N ALA A 41 -8.34 20.46 8.79
CA ALA A 41 -8.76 21.84 9.08
C ALA A 41 -10.28 22.08 8.90
N SER A 42 -11.09 21.02 8.81
CA SER A 42 -12.54 21.16 8.72
C SER A 42 -13.16 21.64 10.04
N THR A 43 -14.39 22.11 9.99
CA THR A 43 -15.16 22.55 11.17
C THR A 43 -15.91 21.42 11.88
N ARG A 44 -15.57 20.17 11.60
CA ARG A 44 -16.17 18.98 12.22
C ARG A 44 -15.84 18.89 13.72
N PRO A 45 -16.72 18.29 14.53
CA PRO A 45 -16.37 17.95 15.92
C PRO A 45 -15.12 17.06 16.00
N LEU A 46 -14.35 17.14 17.08
CA LEU A 46 -13.14 16.33 17.25
C LEU A 46 -13.34 14.81 17.05
N SER A 47 -14.49 14.28 17.46
CA SER A 47 -14.85 12.87 17.26
C SER A 47 -15.14 12.49 15.80
N GLU A 48 -15.25 13.47 14.91
CA GLU A 48 -15.59 13.31 13.50
C GLU A 48 -14.49 13.82 12.56
N LEU A 49 -13.34 14.23 13.11
CA LEU A 49 -12.18 14.61 12.30
C LEU A 49 -11.60 13.41 11.54
N GLY A 50 -10.81 13.70 10.55
CA GLY A 50 -10.20 12.70 9.68
C GLY A 50 -11.21 12.00 8.77
N TYR A 51 -10.86 10.81 8.30
CA TYR A 51 -11.74 10.04 7.44
C TYR A 51 -12.96 9.40 8.18
N PRO A 52 -12.93 9.09 9.50
CA PRO A 52 -14.03 8.36 10.14
C PRO A 52 -15.38 9.07 10.08
N GLY A 53 -15.44 10.39 10.40
CA GLY A 53 -16.69 11.15 10.33
C GLY A 53 -17.20 11.33 8.89
N ARG A 54 -16.28 11.46 7.93
CA ARG A 54 -16.63 11.52 6.50
C ARG A 54 -17.15 10.19 5.97
N LEU A 55 -16.58 9.10 6.46
CA LEU A 55 -17.02 7.76 6.12
C LEU A 55 -18.42 7.47 6.65
N ASP A 56 -18.74 7.96 7.85
CA ASP A 56 -20.09 7.90 8.42
C ASP A 56 -21.12 8.49 7.43
N ASP A 57 -20.87 9.73 7.00
CA ASP A 57 -21.73 10.44 6.04
C ASP A 57 -21.86 9.69 4.69
N LEU A 58 -20.73 9.20 4.17
CA LEU A 58 -20.71 8.48 2.88
C LEU A 58 -21.48 7.14 2.95
N LEU A 59 -21.35 6.38 4.03
CA LEU A 59 -22.05 5.13 4.19
C LEU A 59 -23.57 5.36 4.29
N ILE A 60 -23.99 6.40 5.04
CA ILE A 60 -25.40 6.81 5.11
C ILE A 60 -25.91 7.20 3.71
N ALA A 61 -25.16 8.03 2.99
CA ALA A 61 -25.52 8.45 1.62
C ALA A 61 -25.60 7.27 0.64
N ARG A 62 -24.83 6.19 0.87
CA ARG A 62 -24.87 4.95 0.08
C ARG A 62 -25.89 3.91 0.56
N GLY A 63 -26.81 4.32 1.45
CA GLY A 63 -27.96 3.51 1.87
C GLY A 63 -27.76 2.70 3.16
N GLN A 64 -26.63 2.83 3.86
CA GLN A 64 -26.44 2.27 5.20
C GLN A 64 -26.90 3.29 6.25
N THR A 65 -28.20 3.52 6.34
CA THR A 65 -28.82 4.65 7.07
C THR A 65 -28.57 4.63 8.58
N ASP A 66 -28.15 3.50 9.13
CA ASP A 66 -27.78 3.28 10.54
C ASP A 66 -26.26 3.14 10.74
N ALA A 67 -25.46 3.46 9.71
CA ALA A 67 -24.03 3.40 9.81
C ALA A 67 -23.51 4.32 10.93
N LYS A 68 -22.53 3.82 11.68
CA LYS A 68 -21.79 4.60 12.68
C LYS A 68 -20.33 4.19 12.71
N VAL A 69 -19.45 5.14 12.43
CA VAL A 69 -17.98 4.95 12.48
C VAL A 69 -17.44 5.62 13.75
N ILE A 70 -16.88 4.82 14.63
CA ILE A 70 -16.26 5.27 15.87
C ILE A 70 -14.79 5.58 15.58
N ASN A 71 -14.37 6.83 15.77
CA ASN A 71 -12.98 7.22 15.65
C ASN A 71 -12.20 6.74 16.88
N ALA A 72 -11.36 5.74 16.71
CA ALA A 72 -10.45 5.21 17.70
C ALA A 72 -8.98 5.42 17.30
N GLY A 73 -8.69 6.50 16.56
CA GLY A 73 -7.33 6.94 16.26
C GLY A 73 -6.62 7.49 17.48
N LEU A 74 -5.31 7.24 17.61
CA LEU A 74 -4.46 7.76 18.68
C LEU A 74 -3.16 8.33 18.07
N SER A 75 -2.94 9.62 18.26
CA SER A 75 -1.76 10.28 17.70
C SER A 75 -0.46 9.68 18.22
N ASN A 76 0.52 9.52 17.34
CA ASN A 76 1.85 8.94 17.56
C ASN A 76 1.86 7.45 17.95
N GLU A 77 0.74 6.75 17.87
CA GLU A 77 0.70 5.32 18.14
C GLU A 77 1.47 4.53 17.07
N ALA A 78 2.31 3.59 17.49
CA ALA A 78 2.88 2.56 16.66
C ALA A 78 2.14 1.23 16.87
N THR A 79 2.32 0.28 15.95
CA THR A 79 1.58 -1.00 15.99
C THR A 79 1.78 -1.79 17.29
N THR A 80 2.91 -1.64 17.96
CA THR A 80 3.19 -2.31 19.26
C THR A 80 2.26 -1.82 20.37
N GLU A 81 2.03 -0.51 20.44
CA GLU A 81 1.07 0.10 21.37
C GLU A 81 -0.35 -0.26 20.99
N GLY A 82 -0.67 -0.25 19.68
CA GLY A 82 -1.96 -0.68 19.14
C GLY A 82 -2.36 -2.08 19.56
N VAL A 83 -1.42 -3.04 19.55
CA VAL A 83 -1.64 -4.42 20.05
C VAL A 83 -2.08 -4.43 21.51
N THR A 84 -1.60 -3.50 22.33
CA THR A 84 -1.95 -3.42 23.76
C THR A 84 -3.29 -2.73 23.95
N ARG A 85 -3.55 -1.65 23.21
CA ARG A 85 -4.73 -0.79 23.35
C ARG A 85 -6.01 -1.42 22.80
N ILE A 86 -5.91 -2.25 21.76
CA ILE A 86 -7.09 -2.75 21.03
C ILE A 86 -8.10 -3.45 21.96
N ASP A 87 -7.67 -4.21 22.95
CA ASP A 87 -8.56 -4.93 23.86
C ASP A 87 -9.52 -3.99 24.63
N GLN A 88 -9.02 -2.82 25.04
CA GLN A 88 -9.84 -1.82 25.70
C GLN A 88 -10.80 -1.13 24.73
N VAL A 89 -10.32 -0.83 23.52
CA VAL A 89 -11.18 -0.23 22.49
C VAL A 89 -12.35 -1.14 22.13
N LEU A 90 -12.11 -2.44 21.95
CA LEU A 90 -13.14 -3.42 21.62
C LEU A 90 -14.16 -3.59 22.75
N ARG A 91 -13.72 -3.63 24.01
CA ARG A 91 -14.62 -3.72 25.17
C ARG A 91 -15.55 -2.52 25.30
N ASN A 92 -15.04 -1.32 24.97
CA ASN A 92 -15.80 -0.08 25.16
C ASN A 92 -16.70 0.28 23.96
N ASN A 93 -16.49 -0.35 22.82
CA ASN A 93 -17.13 0.04 21.56
C ASN A 93 -17.68 -1.20 20.83
N PRO A 94 -18.89 -1.68 21.14
CA PRO A 94 -19.51 -2.75 20.37
C PRO A 94 -19.66 -2.36 18.89
N ALA A 95 -19.18 -3.20 17.99
CA ALA A 95 -19.20 -2.95 16.55
C ALA A 95 -19.21 -4.27 15.74
N ASP A 96 -19.51 -4.17 14.45
CA ASP A 96 -19.50 -5.30 13.52
C ASP A 96 -18.17 -5.47 12.81
N LYS A 97 -17.45 -4.35 12.58
CA LYS A 97 -16.20 -4.38 11.86
C LYS A 97 -15.14 -3.47 12.50
N LEU A 98 -13.89 -3.93 12.41
CA LEU A 98 -12.71 -3.13 12.65
C LEU A 98 -12.13 -2.66 11.32
N LEU A 99 -11.95 -1.35 11.15
CA LEU A 99 -11.23 -0.70 10.06
C LEU A 99 -9.83 -0.40 10.57
N LEU A 100 -8.84 -1.21 10.16
CA LEU A 100 -7.50 -1.20 10.72
C LEU A 100 -6.52 -0.54 9.76
N MET A 101 -6.01 0.63 10.13
CA MET A 101 -4.97 1.36 9.40
C MET A 101 -3.93 1.92 10.38
N GLU A 102 -2.80 1.28 10.46
CA GLU A 102 -1.69 1.65 11.34
C GLU A 102 -0.34 1.23 10.73
N GLY A 103 0.77 1.76 11.21
CA GLY A 103 2.11 1.45 10.75
C GLY A 103 2.89 2.66 10.24
N THR A 104 2.27 3.83 10.13
CA THR A 104 2.90 5.07 9.70
C THR A 104 4.05 5.48 10.62
N ASN A 105 3.85 5.39 11.95
CA ASN A 105 4.85 5.71 12.94
C ASN A 105 5.95 4.65 13.03
N ASP A 106 5.61 3.39 12.79
CA ASP A 106 6.58 2.29 12.70
C ASP A 106 7.59 2.53 11.57
N ILE A 107 7.14 3.00 10.39
CA ILE A 107 8.02 3.37 9.27
C ILE A 107 8.96 4.51 9.71
N ASN A 108 8.46 5.53 10.41
CA ASN A 108 9.29 6.61 10.96
C ASN A 108 10.36 6.08 11.92
N ALA A 109 10.00 5.10 12.73
CA ALA A 109 10.88 4.45 13.71
C ALA A 109 11.75 3.36 13.09
N GLN A 110 11.69 3.14 11.77
CA GLN A 110 12.43 2.10 11.05
C GLN A 110 12.17 0.68 11.57
N VAL A 111 10.97 0.41 12.05
CA VAL A 111 10.52 -0.93 12.44
C VAL A 111 10.42 -1.80 11.19
N SER A 112 10.83 -3.07 11.29
CA SER A 112 10.79 -3.98 10.15
C SER A 112 9.36 -4.26 9.68
N ILE A 113 9.17 -4.46 8.37
CA ILE A 113 7.86 -4.75 7.76
C ILE A 113 7.25 -6.02 8.38
N GLU A 114 8.07 -7.02 8.68
CA GLU A 114 7.64 -8.26 9.31
C GLU A 114 7.03 -7.98 10.70
N THR A 115 7.67 -7.12 11.50
CA THR A 115 7.17 -6.74 12.83
C THR A 115 5.86 -5.96 12.72
N ILE A 116 5.78 -4.98 11.81
CA ILE A 116 4.56 -4.20 11.57
C ILE A 116 3.42 -5.16 11.16
N THR A 117 3.66 -5.98 10.16
CA THR A 117 2.66 -6.93 9.62
C THR A 117 2.20 -7.93 10.70
N PHE A 118 3.14 -8.44 11.51
CA PHE A 118 2.83 -9.33 12.63
C PHE A 118 1.96 -8.66 13.69
N ASN A 119 2.24 -7.41 14.05
CA ASN A 119 1.44 -6.65 15.00
C ASN A 119 0.03 -6.38 14.46
N LEU A 120 -0.10 -6.00 13.19
CA LEU A 120 -1.40 -5.80 12.54
C LEU A 120 -2.21 -7.10 12.49
N GLN A 121 -1.57 -8.23 12.24
CA GLN A 121 -2.22 -9.54 12.33
C GLN A 121 -2.72 -9.83 13.76
N ARG A 122 -1.93 -9.51 14.79
CA ARG A 122 -2.34 -9.68 16.19
C ARG A 122 -3.54 -8.82 16.56
N ILE A 123 -3.55 -7.55 16.13
CA ILE A 123 -4.69 -6.64 16.33
C ILE A 123 -5.94 -7.22 15.67
N ALA A 124 -5.82 -7.66 14.42
CA ALA A 124 -6.92 -8.25 13.67
C ALA A 124 -7.46 -9.53 14.34
N THR A 125 -6.58 -10.44 14.76
CA THR A 125 -6.95 -11.69 15.45
C THR A 125 -7.70 -11.40 16.76
N LYS A 126 -7.27 -10.39 17.52
CA LYS A 126 -7.99 -9.96 18.73
C LYS A 126 -9.40 -9.45 18.40
N ALA A 127 -9.55 -8.62 17.36
CA ALA A 127 -10.87 -8.13 16.94
C ALA A 127 -11.79 -9.27 16.50
N GLU A 128 -11.27 -10.23 15.76
CA GLU A 128 -12.04 -11.43 15.35
C GLU A 128 -12.46 -12.31 16.55
N ALA A 129 -11.61 -12.39 17.58
CA ALA A 129 -11.97 -13.08 18.83
C ALA A 129 -13.13 -12.37 19.59
N PHE A 130 -13.31 -11.05 19.36
CA PHE A 130 -14.48 -10.29 19.83
C PHE A 130 -15.68 -10.37 18.88
N GLY A 131 -15.57 -11.11 17.78
CA GLY A 131 -16.66 -11.31 16.81
C GLY A 131 -16.72 -10.27 15.69
N LEU A 132 -15.76 -9.35 15.59
CA LEU A 132 -15.72 -8.35 14.53
C LEU A 132 -15.12 -8.94 13.25
N LYS A 133 -15.60 -8.47 12.09
CA LYS A 133 -14.88 -8.65 10.83
C LYS A 133 -13.81 -7.58 10.71
N VAL A 134 -12.65 -7.92 10.17
CA VAL A 134 -11.56 -6.96 9.97
C VAL A 134 -11.44 -6.57 8.51
N VAL A 135 -11.34 -5.27 8.26
CA VAL A 135 -10.95 -4.68 6.98
C VAL A 135 -9.62 -3.97 7.21
N HIS A 136 -8.58 -4.43 6.55
CA HIS A 136 -7.28 -3.75 6.59
C HIS A 136 -7.28 -2.53 5.67
N ALA A 137 -6.38 -1.57 5.95
CA ALA A 137 -5.95 -0.61 4.94
C ALA A 137 -4.43 -0.53 4.89
N SER A 138 -3.89 -0.30 3.69
CA SER A 138 -2.51 0.14 3.54
C SER A 138 -2.36 1.59 4.03
N VAL A 139 -1.18 1.95 4.54
CA VAL A 139 -0.88 3.33 4.91
C VAL A 139 -0.78 4.20 3.65
N ILE A 140 -1.17 5.47 3.75
CA ILE A 140 -1.00 6.43 2.65
C ILE A 140 0.49 6.75 2.42
N PRO A 141 0.88 7.16 1.20
CA PRO A 141 2.23 7.67 0.96
C PRO A 141 2.46 9.01 1.68
N ARG A 142 3.70 9.47 1.70
CA ARG A 142 4.11 10.73 2.32
C ARG A 142 4.55 11.71 1.24
N LEU A 143 4.50 13.02 1.55
CA LEU A 143 5.02 14.03 0.63
C LEU A 143 6.50 13.76 0.34
N PRO A 144 6.90 13.71 -0.94
CA PRO A 144 8.28 13.48 -1.33
C PRO A 144 9.21 14.55 -0.73
N SER A 145 10.33 14.07 -0.23
CA SER A 145 11.52 14.86 0.14
C SER A 145 12.67 13.87 0.22
N ALA A 146 13.90 14.33 0.23
CA ALA A 146 15.07 13.45 0.19
C ALA A 146 15.02 12.26 1.19
N ASN A 147 14.46 12.50 2.38
CA ASN A 147 14.28 11.44 3.39
C ASN A 147 12.98 10.62 3.21
N ARG A 148 11.94 11.21 2.58
CA ARG A 148 10.62 10.60 2.45
C ARG A 148 10.48 9.67 1.25
N ASP A 149 11.36 9.75 0.27
CA ASP A 149 11.38 8.80 -0.85
C ASP A 149 11.72 7.39 -0.38
N ALA A 150 12.65 7.24 0.57
CA ALA A 150 12.94 5.96 1.20
C ALA A 150 11.73 5.43 1.99
N ASP A 151 11.04 6.30 2.73
CA ASP A 151 9.82 5.96 3.48
C ASP A 151 8.70 5.50 2.55
N ASN A 152 8.53 6.11 1.37
CA ASN A 152 7.53 5.68 0.39
C ASN A 152 7.85 4.30 -0.21
N LYS A 153 9.13 3.95 -0.38
CA LYS A 153 9.53 2.57 -0.74
C LYS A 153 9.12 1.57 0.34
N VAL A 154 9.37 1.90 1.61
CA VAL A 154 8.95 1.06 2.74
C VAL A 154 7.43 0.97 2.83
N ALA A 155 6.70 2.08 2.63
CA ALA A 155 5.23 2.09 2.62
C ALA A 155 4.67 1.22 1.48
N ALA A 156 5.29 1.23 0.28
CA ALA A 156 4.92 0.35 -0.84
C ALA A 156 5.16 -1.13 -0.51
N GLN A 157 6.28 -1.45 0.16
CA GLN A 157 6.58 -2.81 0.59
C GLN A 157 5.61 -3.28 1.69
N LEU A 158 5.26 -2.40 2.64
CA LEU A 158 4.24 -2.69 3.65
C LEU A 158 2.87 -2.91 3.01
N ALA A 159 2.49 -2.09 2.03
CA ALA A 159 1.24 -2.29 1.28
C ALA A 159 1.20 -3.67 0.59
N ALA A 160 2.31 -4.09 -0.06
CA ALA A 160 2.41 -5.42 -0.65
C ALA A 160 2.30 -6.54 0.40
N SER A 161 2.94 -6.39 1.56
CA SER A 161 2.82 -7.34 2.70
C SER A 161 1.39 -7.44 3.20
N LEU A 162 0.70 -6.30 3.37
CA LEU A 162 -0.70 -6.26 3.82
C LEU A 162 -1.67 -6.86 2.80
N ARG A 163 -1.42 -6.66 1.50
CA ARG A 163 -2.18 -7.33 0.43
C ARG A 163 -2.08 -8.86 0.56
N ASN A 164 -0.86 -9.38 0.72
CA ASN A 164 -0.66 -10.82 0.91
C ASN A 164 -1.27 -11.33 2.22
N LEU A 165 -1.14 -10.60 3.33
CA LEU A 165 -1.76 -10.95 4.60
C LEU A 165 -3.29 -10.99 4.48
N ALA A 166 -3.91 -9.94 3.93
CA ALA A 166 -5.37 -9.86 3.76
C ALA A 166 -5.87 -11.00 2.86
N TRP A 167 -5.17 -11.29 1.76
CA TRP A 167 -5.52 -12.40 0.88
C TRP A 167 -5.42 -13.75 1.59
N SER A 168 -4.32 -14.03 2.30
CA SER A 168 -4.10 -15.32 2.98
C SER A 168 -5.10 -15.58 4.10
N GLU A 169 -5.52 -14.54 4.80
CA GLU A 169 -6.48 -14.58 5.91
C GLU A 169 -7.93 -14.36 5.44
N LYS A 170 -8.15 -14.21 4.13
CA LYS A 170 -9.47 -13.94 3.52
C LYS A 170 -10.15 -12.69 4.11
N ARG A 171 -9.37 -11.67 4.40
CA ARG A 171 -9.83 -10.35 4.87
C ARG A 171 -9.93 -9.37 3.71
N SER A 172 -10.81 -8.40 3.85
CA SER A 172 -10.91 -7.28 2.91
C SER A 172 -9.78 -6.28 3.11
N LEU A 173 -9.44 -5.53 2.05
CA LEU A 173 -8.42 -4.49 2.08
C LEU A 173 -8.90 -3.22 1.38
N ALA A 174 -8.88 -2.09 2.07
CA ALA A 174 -9.01 -0.75 1.50
C ALA A 174 -7.61 -0.23 1.12
N ASP A 175 -7.24 -0.31 -0.14
CA ASP A 175 -5.86 -0.03 -0.57
C ASP A 175 -5.62 1.48 -0.74
N GLN A 176 -5.41 2.16 0.38
CA GLN A 176 -5.16 3.61 0.42
C GLN A 176 -3.87 3.98 -0.33
N PHE A 177 -2.81 3.16 -0.20
CA PHE A 177 -1.55 3.41 -0.90
C PHE A 177 -1.73 3.40 -2.42
N GLU A 178 -2.42 2.39 -2.95
CA GLU A 178 -2.67 2.27 -4.38
C GLU A 178 -3.41 3.49 -4.93
N VAL A 179 -4.49 3.90 -4.25
CA VAL A 179 -5.32 5.01 -4.70
C VAL A 179 -4.56 6.34 -4.63
N PHE A 180 -3.84 6.60 -3.54
CA PHE A 180 -3.11 7.86 -3.37
C PHE A 180 -1.88 7.95 -4.27
N PHE A 181 -1.09 6.87 -4.37
CA PHE A 181 0.19 6.92 -5.05
C PHE A 181 0.06 6.76 -6.57
N TRP A 182 -0.85 5.90 -7.03
CA TRP A 182 -0.93 5.52 -8.44
C TRP A 182 -2.16 6.04 -9.16
N GLN A 183 -3.30 6.15 -8.48
CA GLN A 183 -4.57 6.44 -9.16
C GLN A 183 -5.02 7.89 -9.06
N THR A 184 -4.52 8.65 -8.07
CA THR A 184 -4.91 10.05 -7.89
C THR A 184 -3.87 10.99 -8.51
N PRO A 185 -4.18 11.62 -9.65
CA PRO A 185 -3.27 12.60 -10.25
C PRO A 185 -2.98 13.74 -9.27
N ASN A 186 -1.71 14.15 -9.18
CA ASN A 186 -1.27 15.24 -8.31
C ASN A 186 -1.63 15.08 -6.82
N ALA A 187 -1.81 13.85 -6.33
CA ALA A 187 -2.18 13.58 -4.93
C ALA A 187 -1.29 14.35 -3.93
N PHE A 188 0.01 14.41 -4.18
CA PHE A 188 0.97 15.08 -3.30
C PHE A 188 0.78 16.61 -3.20
N THR A 189 0.14 17.24 -4.16
CA THR A 189 -0.14 18.68 -4.16
C THR A 189 -1.57 19.02 -3.77
N THR A 190 -2.50 18.08 -3.90
CA THR A 190 -3.94 18.32 -3.68
C THR A 190 -4.47 17.71 -2.39
N LEU A 191 -3.89 16.59 -1.93
CA LEU A 191 -4.43 15.81 -0.80
C LEU A 191 -3.68 16.03 0.52
N TYR A 192 -2.61 16.82 0.53
CA TYR A 192 -1.81 17.11 1.73
C TYR A 192 -1.80 18.61 2.02
N GLY A 193 -1.61 18.96 3.31
CA GLY A 193 -1.69 20.34 3.77
C GLY A 193 -0.55 21.25 3.33
N GLY A 194 0.55 20.69 2.86
CA GLY A 194 1.76 21.45 2.52
C GLY A 194 2.51 21.99 3.74
N GLY A 195 3.45 22.90 3.53
CA GLY A 195 4.27 23.45 4.60
C GLY A 195 5.27 22.42 5.19
N LEU A 196 5.40 22.41 6.50
CA LEU A 196 6.32 21.50 7.23
C LEU A 196 5.73 20.11 7.47
N ASP A 197 4.40 19.99 7.47
CA ASP A 197 3.74 18.71 7.61
C ASP A 197 3.80 17.95 6.28
N LYS A 198 4.58 16.89 6.27
CA LYS A 198 4.80 16.01 5.10
C LYS A 198 4.07 14.67 5.22
N LEU A 199 3.24 14.52 6.23
CA LEU A 199 2.66 13.24 6.62
C LEU A 199 1.13 13.23 6.56
N HIS A 200 0.50 14.25 7.15
CA HIS A 200 -0.94 14.25 7.34
C HIS A 200 -1.69 14.80 6.13
N PRO A 201 -2.82 14.16 5.76
CA PRO A 201 -3.71 14.68 4.73
C PRO A 201 -4.35 16.02 5.13
N ASN A 202 -4.73 16.80 4.15
CA ASN A 202 -5.69 17.89 4.33
C ASN A 202 -7.13 17.38 4.27
N ALA A 203 -8.12 18.26 4.35
CA ALA A 203 -9.54 17.89 4.29
C ALA A 203 -9.88 17.07 3.03
N ALA A 204 -9.37 17.46 1.84
CA ALA A 204 -9.61 16.73 0.59
C ALA A 204 -8.94 15.33 0.61
N GLY A 205 -7.77 15.20 1.27
CA GLY A 205 -7.12 13.91 1.47
C GLY A 205 -7.96 12.99 2.36
N TYR A 206 -8.54 13.52 3.43
CA TYR A 206 -9.46 12.76 4.28
C TYR A 206 -10.76 12.38 3.59
N ASP A 207 -11.30 13.24 2.71
CA ASP A 207 -12.44 12.91 1.86
C ASP A 207 -12.08 11.71 0.94
N LYS A 208 -10.91 11.76 0.31
CA LYS A 208 -10.42 10.66 -0.54
C LYS A 208 -10.23 9.37 0.24
N MET A 209 -9.67 9.41 1.45
CA MET A 209 -9.54 8.22 2.30
C MET A 209 -10.90 7.61 2.63
N ALA A 210 -11.88 8.44 2.98
CA ALA A 210 -13.23 8.00 3.28
C ALA A 210 -13.90 7.34 2.05
N GLU A 211 -13.68 7.87 0.84
CA GLU A 211 -14.15 7.24 -0.42
C GLU A 211 -13.60 5.83 -0.58
N VAL A 212 -12.29 5.64 -0.39
CA VAL A 212 -11.64 4.31 -0.52
C VAL A 212 -12.21 3.31 0.48
N TRP A 213 -12.40 3.72 1.73
CA TRP A 213 -13.07 2.90 2.73
C TRP A 213 -14.52 2.57 2.36
N ALA A 214 -15.29 3.58 1.94
CA ALA A 214 -16.70 3.39 1.56
C ALA A 214 -16.84 2.46 0.35
N ASP A 215 -15.96 2.59 -0.65
CA ASP A 215 -15.94 1.72 -1.82
C ASP A 215 -15.74 0.26 -1.40
N GLN A 216 -14.76 -0.02 -0.55
CA GLN A 216 -14.52 -1.37 -0.01
C GLN A 216 -15.70 -1.90 0.82
N LEU A 217 -16.31 -1.05 1.66
CA LEU A 217 -17.42 -1.46 2.54
C LEU A 217 -18.75 -1.65 1.81
N THR A 218 -18.93 -1.02 0.65
CA THR A 218 -20.13 -1.15 -0.20
C THR A 218 -19.90 -2.03 -1.43
N ALA A 219 -18.79 -2.78 -1.47
CA ALA A 219 -18.40 -3.64 -2.59
C ALA A 219 -18.39 -2.91 -3.97
N THR A 220 -18.06 -1.62 -3.94
CA THR A 220 -17.80 -0.82 -5.14
C THR A 220 -16.34 -0.99 -5.53
N ASP A 221 -16.12 -1.58 -6.70
CA ASP A 221 -14.76 -1.84 -7.16
C ASP A 221 -14.24 -0.67 -8.00
N LYS A 222 -13.20 -0.01 -7.50
CA LYS A 222 -12.53 1.15 -8.10
C LYS A 222 -11.01 0.96 -8.20
N VAL A 223 -10.50 -0.19 -7.75
CA VAL A 223 -9.06 -0.46 -7.67
C VAL A 223 -8.71 -1.57 -8.66
N PRO A 224 -7.82 -1.32 -9.64
CA PRO A 224 -7.38 -2.34 -10.57
C PRO A 224 -6.54 -3.41 -9.85
N PRO A 225 -6.22 -4.54 -10.51
CA PRO A 225 -5.31 -5.53 -9.94
C PRO A 225 -4.01 -4.93 -9.44
N VAL A 226 -3.63 -5.26 -8.20
CA VAL A 226 -2.49 -4.69 -7.48
C VAL A 226 -1.37 -5.71 -7.29
N VAL A 227 -0.13 -5.21 -7.19
CA VAL A 227 1.04 -6.08 -6.97
C VAL A 227 1.03 -6.62 -5.53
N GLY A 228 1.02 -7.94 -5.40
CA GLY A 228 1.26 -8.66 -4.15
C GLY A 228 2.73 -8.99 -3.94
N SER A 229 3.43 -9.42 -5.00
CA SER A 229 4.87 -9.69 -4.94
C SER A 229 5.51 -9.60 -6.32
N ILE A 230 6.81 -9.30 -6.36
CA ILE A 230 7.63 -9.27 -7.57
C ILE A 230 9.02 -9.83 -7.27
N ALA A 231 9.56 -10.62 -8.17
CA ALA A 231 10.93 -11.10 -8.17
C ALA A 231 11.49 -11.08 -9.60
N PRO A 232 12.71 -10.56 -9.80
CA PRO A 232 13.59 -9.91 -8.82
C PRO A 232 12.95 -8.66 -8.19
N ALA A 233 13.34 -8.35 -6.95
CA ALA A 233 12.90 -7.15 -6.26
C ALA A 233 13.42 -5.89 -6.97
N ASP A 234 12.69 -4.78 -6.81
CA ASP A 234 13.09 -3.50 -7.41
C ASP A 234 14.49 -3.07 -6.97
N GLN A 235 15.27 -2.59 -7.95
CA GLN A 235 16.68 -2.17 -7.80
C GLN A 235 17.64 -3.28 -7.35
N SER A 236 17.27 -4.56 -7.47
CA SER A 236 18.20 -5.68 -7.24
C SER A 236 19.39 -5.61 -8.19
N ARG A 237 20.57 -5.94 -7.68
CA ARG A 237 21.86 -5.97 -8.42
C ARG A 237 22.41 -7.37 -8.46
N ASP A 238 23.37 -7.59 -9.37
CA ASP A 238 24.03 -8.88 -9.54
C ASP A 238 23.07 -10.05 -9.76
N VAL A 239 21.95 -9.77 -10.43
CA VAL A 239 20.90 -10.75 -10.73
C VAL A 239 21.41 -11.70 -11.81
N PRO A 240 21.22 -13.03 -11.68
CA PRO A 240 21.57 -13.99 -12.73
C PRO A 240 20.89 -13.68 -14.06
N ALA A 241 21.61 -13.81 -15.15
CA ALA A 241 21.11 -13.49 -16.50
C ALA A 241 19.93 -14.38 -16.97
N ASP A 242 19.79 -15.56 -16.42
CA ASP A 242 18.70 -16.51 -16.72
C ASP A 242 17.58 -16.51 -15.67
N VAL A 243 17.52 -15.47 -14.82
CA VAL A 243 16.52 -15.35 -13.76
C VAL A 243 15.10 -15.44 -14.33
N THR A 244 14.24 -16.15 -13.60
CA THR A 244 12.80 -16.16 -13.89
C THR A 244 12.15 -14.96 -13.21
N VAL A 245 11.52 -14.08 -14.00
CA VAL A 245 10.66 -13.02 -13.48
C VAL A 245 9.37 -13.64 -12.95
N ARG A 246 8.98 -13.32 -11.74
CA ARG A 246 7.73 -13.76 -11.10
C ARG A 246 6.97 -12.56 -10.55
N LEU A 247 5.70 -12.46 -10.89
CA LEU A 247 4.81 -11.39 -10.43
C LEU A 247 3.52 -12.02 -9.92
N ALA A 248 3.11 -11.68 -8.70
CA ALA A 248 1.78 -12.00 -8.20
C ALA A 248 0.92 -10.73 -8.19
N LEU A 249 -0.27 -10.83 -8.77
CA LEU A 249 -1.30 -9.81 -8.70
C LEU A 249 -2.42 -10.28 -7.80
N LEU A 250 -3.03 -9.35 -7.09
CA LEU A 250 -4.18 -9.55 -6.21
C LEU A 250 -5.30 -8.59 -6.58
N ASP A 251 -6.54 -9.01 -6.34
CA ASP A 251 -7.71 -8.17 -6.48
C ASP A 251 -8.67 -8.41 -5.30
N PHE A 252 -9.07 -7.32 -4.66
CA PHE A 252 -9.95 -7.34 -3.49
C PHE A 252 -11.39 -6.89 -3.82
N GLY A 253 -11.67 -6.73 -5.12
CA GLY A 253 -12.96 -6.30 -5.65
C GLY A 253 -13.65 -7.38 -6.49
N LYS A 254 -13.82 -7.12 -7.78
CA LYS A 254 -14.51 -8.00 -8.73
C LYS A 254 -13.63 -9.10 -9.29
N GLY A 255 -12.32 -8.97 -9.14
CA GLY A 255 -11.36 -9.97 -9.54
C GLY A 255 -10.65 -9.67 -10.86
N ILE A 256 -9.54 -10.32 -11.07
CA ILE A 256 -8.62 -10.15 -12.21
C ILE A 256 -9.18 -10.80 -13.46
N ASP A 257 -9.22 -10.08 -14.59
CA ASP A 257 -9.35 -10.67 -15.91
C ASP A 257 -8.00 -11.27 -16.34
N LEU A 258 -7.78 -12.56 -16.03
CA LEU A 258 -6.54 -13.26 -16.36
C LEU A 258 -6.21 -13.20 -17.85
N ALA A 259 -7.25 -13.22 -18.72
CA ALA A 259 -7.06 -13.17 -20.17
C ALA A 259 -6.53 -11.82 -20.65
N SER A 260 -6.70 -10.75 -19.89
CA SER A 260 -6.15 -9.42 -20.17
C SER A 260 -4.74 -9.19 -19.64
N THR A 261 -4.25 -10.08 -18.77
CA THR A 261 -2.97 -9.88 -18.07
C THR A 261 -1.79 -10.14 -19.00
N ARG A 262 -0.87 -9.18 -19.08
CA ARG A 262 0.34 -9.22 -19.90
C ARG A 262 1.56 -8.78 -19.11
N LEU A 263 2.68 -9.42 -19.36
CA LEU A 263 3.99 -8.99 -18.84
C LEU A 263 4.77 -8.28 -19.95
N VAL A 264 5.38 -7.17 -19.62
CA VAL A 264 6.20 -6.37 -20.53
C VAL A 264 7.62 -6.31 -19.96
N VAL A 265 8.60 -6.75 -20.73
CA VAL A 265 10.01 -6.74 -20.33
C VAL A 265 10.79 -5.88 -21.32
N ASN A 266 11.53 -4.91 -20.82
CA ASN A 266 12.29 -3.94 -21.64
C ASN A 266 11.41 -3.30 -22.74
N GLY A 267 10.15 -2.97 -22.40
CA GLY A 267 9.20 -2.34 -23.30
C GLY A 267 8.52 -3.30 -24.31
N GLN A 268 8.83 -4.60 -24.28
CA GLN A 268 8.26 -5.60 -25.17
C GLN A 268 7.34 -6.56 -24.40
N GLU A 269 6.14 -6.83 -24.96
CA GLU A 269 5.26 -7.85 -24.41
C GLU A 269 5.89 -9.24 -24.62
N VAL A 270 5.94 -10.05 -23.55
CA VAL A 270 6.56 -11.38 -23.59
C VAL A 270 5.55 -12.49 -23.34
N GLY A 271 5.83 -13.68 -23.84
CA GLY A 271 5.01 -14.87 -23.63
C GLY A 271 5.15 -15.42 -22.22
N ALA A 272 4.58 -14.72 -21.23
CA ALA A 272 4.57 -15.16 -19.85
C ALA A 272 3.48 -16.21 -19.59
N LEU A 273 3.75 -17.15 -18.68
CA LEU A 273 2.73 -18.03 -18.14
C LEU A 273 1.90 -17.26 -17.11
N VAL A 274 0.59 -17.17 -17.33
CA VAL A 274 -0.39 -16.60 -16.39
C VAL A 274 -1.24 -17.74 -15.86
N SER A 275 -1.36 -17.86 -14.54
CA SER A 275 -2.13 -18.88 -13.84
C SER A 275 -2.77 -18.31 -12.57
N GLY A 276 -3.64 -19.08 -11.92
CA GLY A 276 -4.34 -18.65 -10.71
C GLY A 276 -5.84 -18.51 -10.91
N ASP A 277 -6.45 -17.60 -10.17
CA ASP A 277 -7.89 -17.32 -10.19
C ASP A 277 -8.18 -15.82 -10.22
N ALA A 278 -9.45 -15.44 -10.11
CA ALA A 278 -9.85 -14.04 -10.16
C ALA A 278 -9.32 -13.22 -8.97
N GLN A 279 -9.00 -13.81 -7.83
CA GLN A 279 -8.50 -13.09 -6.67
C GLN A 279 -6.98 -12.99 -6.66
N ARG A 280 -6.30 -13.94 -7.34
CA ARG A 280 -4.83 -13.98 -7.40
C ARG A 280 -4.35 -14.53 -8.73
N ALA A 281 -3.56 -13.76 -9.45
CA ALA A 281 -2.85 -14.17 -10.64
C ALA A 281 -1.36 -14.34 -10.35
N GLU A 282 -0.79 -15.45 -10.81
CA GLU A 282 0.65 -15.72 -10.80
C GLU A 282 1.17 -15.64 -12.22
N ILE A 283 2.12 -14.75 -12.44
CA ILE A 283 2.74 -14.52 -13.75
C ILE A 283 4.19 -14.93 -13.66
N SER A 284 4.66 -15.76 -14.58
CA SER A 284 6.07 -16.15 -14.63
C SER A 284 6.61 -16.09 -16.06
N TYR A 285 7.83 -15.59 -16.17
CA TYR A 285 8.55 -15.52 -17.44
C TYR A 285 10.02 -15.87 -17.23
N ARG A 286 10.49 -16.85 -17.98
CA ARG A 286 11.90 -17.17 -18.11
C ARG A 286 12.39 -16.74 -19.48
N PRO A 287 13.46 -15.93 -19.59
CA PRO A 287 13.94 -15.47 -20.90
C PRO A 287 14.49 -16.64 -21.72
N THR A 288 14.21 -16.64 -23.02
CA THR A 288 14.79 -17.60 -23.97
C THR A 288 16.28 -17.30 -24.19
N ASN A 289 16.63 -16.02 -24.28
CA ASN A 289 18.01 -15.55 -24.28
C ASN A 289 18.32 -14.88 -22.95
N PRO A 290 19.50 -15.10 -22.36
CA PRO A 290 19.90 -14.47 -21.12
C PRO A 290 19.72 -12.95 -21.16
N PHE A 291 19.23 -12.38 -20.08
CA PHE A 291 19.17 -10.91 -19.92
C PHE A 291 20.55 -10.28 -19.90
N THR A 292 20.62 -9.03 -20.30
CA THR A 292 21.85 -8.21 -20.23
C THR A 292 21.49 -6.81 -19.70
N GLY A 293 22.42 -6.15 -19.06
CA GLY A 293 22.25 -4.77 -18.64
C GLY A 293 21.20 -4.56 -17.56
N VAL A 294 20.48 -3.48 -17.68
CA VAL A 294 19.32 -3.15 -16.84
C VAL A 294 18.06 -3.74 -17.46
N VAL A 295 17.29 -4.44 -16.67
CA VAL A 295 16.02 -5.04 -17.09
C VAL A 295 14.88 -4.31 -16.41
N THR A 296 13.93 -3.81 -17.20
CA THR A 296 12.68 -3.23 -16.69
C THR A 296 11.53 -4.20 -16.89
N VAL A 297 10.65 -4.29 -15.90
CA VAL A 297 9.45 -5.13 -15.97
C VAL A 297 8.24 -4.28 -15.67
N ALA A 298 7.27 -4.32 -16.57
CA ALA A 298 5.96 -3.73 -16.42
C ALA A 298 4.88 -4.78 -16.62
N PHE A 299 3.66 -4.48 -16.22
CA PHE A 299 2.51 -5.33 -16.52
C PHE A 299 1.30 -4.51 -16.95
N ARG A 300 0.43 -5.14 -17.71
CA ARG A 300 -0.91 -4.66 -18.06
C ARG A 300 -1.92 -5.65 -17.56
N SER A 301 -2.98 -5.16 -16.94
CA SER A 301 -4.10 -6.00 -16.50
C SER A 301 -5.35 -5.13 -16.32
N ARG A 302 -6.51 -5.79 -16.28
CA ARG A 302 -7.76 -5.18 -15.85
C ARG A 302 -8.51 -6.13 -14.93
N ASP A 303 -9.44 -5.59 -14.18
CA ASP A 303 -10.38 -6.37 -13.39
C ASP A 303 -11.65 -6.75 -14.17
N LEU A 304 -12.57 -7.42 -13.47
CA LEU A 304 -13.89 -7.82 -13.97
C LEU A 304 -15.01 -6.85 -13.58
N ALA A 305 -14.66 -5.64 -13.09
CA ALA A 305 -15.63 -4.60 -12.81
C ALA A 305 -16.27 -4.05 -14.11
N SER A 306 -17.38 -3.33 -13.97
CA SER A 306 -18.05 -2.68 -15.09
C SER A 306 -18.39 -1.22 -14.73
N PRO A 307 -17.69 -0.23 -15.31
CA PRO A 307 -16.53 -0.37 -16.19
C PRO A 307 -15.32 -1.01 -15.50
N ALA A 308 -14.47 -1.69 -16.27
CA ALA A 308 -13.26 -2.32 -15.76
C ALA A 308 -12.21 -1.29 -15.32
N ASN A 309 -11.57 -1.53 -14.18
CA ASN A 309 -10.41 -0.77 -13.77
C ASN A 309 -9.16 -1.36 -14.43
N THR A 310 -8.29 -0.53 -14.98
CA THR A 310 -7.12 -0.94 -15.76
C THR A 310 -5.82 -0.47 -15.13
N VAL A 311 -4.76 -1.24 -15.30
CA VAL A 311 -3.40 -0.88 -14.91
C VAL A 311 -2.42 -1.17 -16.03
N ASP A 312 -1.48 -0.23 -16.24
CA ASP A 312 -0.32 -0.38 -17.13
C ASP A 312 0.84 0.38 -16.46
N ARG A 313 1.78 -0.33 -15.85
CA ARG A 313 2.90 0.32 -15.15
C ARG A 313 4.12 -0.57 -14.98
N GLU A 314 5.30 0.08 -14.88
CA GLU A 314 6.55 -0.56 -14.43
C GLU A 314 6.42 -0.95 -12.94
N VAL A 315 6.94 -2.12 -12.58
CA VAL A 315 6.85 -2.67 -11.22
C VAL A 315 8.21 -3.04 -10.64
N THR A 316 9.20 -3.24 -11.47
CA THR A 316 10.56 -3.49 -11.01
C THR A 316 11.58 -3.14 -12.10
N ARG A 317 12.74 -2.76 -11.64
CA ARG A 317 13.96 -2.61 -12.43
C ARG A 317 15.10 -3.31 -11.69
N PHE A 318 15.87 -4.14 -12.38
CA PHE A 318 16.99 -4.85 -11.79
C PHE A 318 18.19 -4.92 -12.74
N ILE A 319 19.36 -5.21 -12.20
CA ILE A 319 20.64 -5.15 -12.89
C ILE A 319 21.25 -6.55 -12.94
N ILE A 320 21.61 -6.98 -14.15
CA ILE A 320 22.22 -8.29 -14.38
C ILE A 320 23.69 -8.29 -13.92
N ALA A 321 24.12 -9.41 -13.34
CA ALA A 321 25.50 -9.61 -12.92
C ALA A 321 26.49 -9.37 -14.07
N GLY A 322 27.58 -8.69 -13.76
CA GLY A 322 28.62 -8.36 -14.73
C GLY A 322 28.28 -7.19 -15.66
N THR A 323 27.13 -6.50 -15.48
CA THR A 323 26.81 -5.28 -16.21
C THR A 323 27.84 -4.20 -15.93
N LYS A 324 28.41 -3.64 -17.00
CA LYS A 324 29.36 -2.51 -16.91
C LYS A 324 28.63 -1.23 -17.27
N PHE A 325 28.76 -0.23 -16.43
CA PHE A 325 28.21 1.09 -16.66
C PHE A 325 29.26 2.02 -17.27
N LEU A 326 28.82 3.02 -17.99
CA LEU A 326 29.70 4.05 -18.53
C LEU A 326 30.23 4.95 -17.41
N THR A 327 31.42 5.47 -17.56
CA THR A 327 31.91 6.57 -16.73
C THR A 327 30.92 7.74 -16.86
N GLY A 328 30.40 8.22 -15.74
CA GLY A 328 29.36 9.25 -15.73
C GLY A 328 27.98 8.76 -15.42
N ASP A 329 27.68 7.46 -15.53
CA ASP A 329 26.40 6.85 -15.14
C ASP A 329 26.39 6.62 -13.61
N LEU A 330 26.06 7.69 -12.87
CA LEU A 330 26.13 7.71 -11.41
C LEU A 330 24.93 7.03 -10.74
N ASN A 331 23.77 7.09 -11.37
CA ASN A 331 22.57 6.43 -10.88
C ASN A 331 22.48 4.97 -11.36
N GLN A 332 23.37 4.55 -12.26
CA GLN A 332 23.50 3.19 -12.82
C GLN A 332 22.20 2.70 -13.49
N ASP A 333 21.54 3.59 -14.22
CA ASP A 333 20.35 3.24 -14.99
C ASP A 333 20.69 2.84 -16.44
N GLY A 334 21.97 2.82 -16.78
CA GLY A 334 22.50 2.47 -18.09
C GLY A 334 22.54 3.62 -19.07
N ARG A 335 22.36 4.85 -18.64
CA ARG A 335 22.47 6.08 -19.43
C ARG A 335 23.37 7.07 -18.72
N VAL A 336 23.96 7.96 -19.47
CA VAL A 336 24.63 9.15 -18.91
C VAL A 336 23.80 10.35 -19.32
N ASP A 337 23.02 10.92 -18.40
CA ASP A 337 22.09 12.00 -18.70
C ASP A 337 22.00 13.07 -17.61
N GLY A 338 20.94 13.87 -17.64
CA GLY A 338 20.75 14.99 -16.72
C GLY A 338 20.64 14.57 -15.24
N LEU A 339 20.20 13.34 -14.94
CA LEU A 339 20.09 12.85 -13.55
C LEU A 339 21.48 12.57 -12.96
N ASP A 340 22.40 12.08 -13.77
CA ASP A 340 23.78 11.87 -13.36
C ASP A 340 24.50 13.21 -13.16
N LEU A 341 24.26 14.16 -14.07
CA LEU A 341 24.81 15.52 -13.95
C LEU A 341 24.32 16.19 -12.64
N ILE A 342 23.07 16.01 -12.26
CA ILE A 342 22.55 16.51 -10.98
C ILE A 342 23.28 15.85 -9.81
N SER A 343 23.50 14.54 -9.85
CA SER A 343 24.22 13.80 -8.81
C SER A 343 25.65 14.28 -8.66
N LEU A 344 26.35 14.50 -9.77
CA LEU A 344 27.70 15.09 -9.78
C LEU A 344 27.66 16.52 -9.21
N ALA A 345 26.74 17.37 -9.67
CA ALA A 345 26.64 18.77 -9.25
C ALA A 345 26.40 18.92 -7.74
N LEU A 346 25.62 18.03 -7.11
CA LEU A 346 25.40 18.02 -5.66
C LEU A 346 26.67 17.70 -4.87
N SER A 347 27.64 16.99 -5.48
CA SER A 347 28.93 16.66 -4.90
C SER A 347 30.07 17.57 -5.37
N PHE A 348 29.81 18.48 -6.30
CA PHE A 348 30.85 19.29 -6.95
C PHE A 348 31.63 20.18 -5.94
N GLY A 349 32.95 20.15 -6.02
CA GLY A 349 33.88 20.82 -5.10
C GLY A 349 34.05 20.12 -3.76
N ALA A 350 33.39 18.98 -3.52
CA ALA A 350 33.55 18.20 -2.30
C ALA A 350 34.85 17.40 -2.32
N ARG A 351 35.46 17.26 -1.12
CA ARG A 351 36.67 16.45 -0.89
C ARG A 351 36.31 15.21 -0.07
N ARG A 352 37.12 14.18 -0.24
CA ARG A 352 36.98 12.96 0.56
C ARG A 352 36.95 13.28 2.05
N GLY A 353 35.93 12.69 2.74
CA GLY A 353 35.64 12.95 4.16
C GLY A 353 34.59 14.02 4.42
N GLU A 354 34.20 14.81 3.41
CA GLU A 354 33.07 15.73 3.50
C GLU A 354 31.73 14.99 3.31
N THR A 355 30.68 15.44 3.99
CA THR A 355 29.35 14.80 3.96
C THR A 355 28.74 14.72 2.56
N ARG A 356 29.02 15.70 1.70
CA ARG A 356 28.51 15.76 0.33
C ARG A 356 29.42 15.07 -0.69
N PHE A 357 30.58 14.50 -0.28
CA PHE A 357 31.46 13.79 -1.19
C PHE A 357 30.84 12.48 -1.66
N LEU A 358 30.59 12.38 -2.96
CA LEU A 358 30.12 11.17 -3.60
C LEU A 358 31.33 10.47 -4.27
N ARG A 359 31.79 9.38 -3.66
CA ARG A 359 32.93 8.61 -4.19
C ARG A 359 32.74 8.16 -5.64
N ALA A 360 31.52 7.84 -6.03
CA ALA A 360 31.20 7.43 -7.40
C ALA A 360 31.35 8.56 -8.44
N ALA A 361 31.32 9.82 -8.01
CA ALA A 361 31.47 10.98 -8.87
C ALA A 361 32.93 11.45 -9.01
N ASP A 362 33.84 10.91 -8.22
CA ASP A 362 35.30 11.11 -8.33
C ASP A 362 35.83 10.03 -9.30
N PHE A 363 35.77 10.33 -10.60
CA PHE A 363 36.08 9.35 -11.65
C PHE A 363 37.58 9.18 -11.86
N ASP A 364 38.39 10.21 -11.60
CA ASP A 364 39.86 10.14 -11.71
C ASP A 364 40.53 9.68 -10.41
N GLY A 365 39.79 9.59 -9.31
CA GLY A 365 40.26 9.07 -8.02
C GLY A 365 41.19 10.00 -7.25
N ASN A 366 41.13 11.31 -7.53
CA ASN A 366 41.97 12.31 -6.90
C ASN A 366 41.45 12.82 -5.53
N ASP A 367 40.36 12.22 -5.02
CA ASP A 367 39.68 12.54 -3.78
C ASP A 367 38.99 13.93 -3.77
N ILE A 368 38.71 14.50 -4.94
CA ILE A 368 37.96 15.75 -5.13
C ILE A 368 36.98 15.55 -6.29
N VAL A 369 35.72 15.93 -6.14
CA VAL A 369 34.79 15.99 -7.27
C VAL A 369 34.90 17.37 -7.92
N ASP A 370 35.49 17.45 -9.10
CA ASP A 370 35.81 18.71 -9.73
C ASP A 370 35.57 18.75 -11.26
N GLY A 371 36.20 19.69 -11.96
CA GLY A 371 36.05 19.88 -13.40
C GLY A 371 36.54 18.71 -14.26
N LEU A 372 37.46 17.89 -13.76
CA LEU A 372 37.92 16.69 -14.47
C LEU A 372 36.86 15.60 -14.47
N ASP A 373 36.16 15.44 -13.35
CA ASP A 373 35.03 14.48 -13.25
C ASP A 373 33.86 14.93 -14.12
N LEU A 374 33.56 16.24 -14.11
CA LEU A 374 32.54 16.80 -14.99
C LEU A 374 32.88 16.55 -16.47
N ALA A 375 34.14 16.71 -16.85
CA ALA A 375 34.60 16.42 -18.20
C ALA A 375 34.47 14.93 -18.55
N ALA A 376 34.78 14.03 -17.61
CA ALA A 376 34.60 12.58 -17.77
C ALA A 376 33.14 12.18 -17.97
N LEU A 377 32.23 12.78 -17.22
CA LEU A 377 30.79 12.61 -17.43
C LEU A 377 30.36 13.13 -18.80
N ALA A 378 30.79 14.35 -19.16
CA ALA A 378 30.40 15.00 -20.40
C ALA A 378 30.84 14.22 -21.66
N MET A 379 31.96 13.51 -21.62
CA MET A 379 32.41 12.65 -22.73
C MET A 379 31.45 11.51 -23.04
N ASN A 380 30.69 11.07 -22.08
CA ASN A 380 29.71 9.97 -22.22
C ASN A 380 28.27 10.48 -22.23
N PHE A 381 28.03 11.79 -22.13
CA PHE A 381 26.68 12.36 -22.04
C PHE A 381 25.81 11.97 -23.24
N GLY A 382 24.61 11.47 -23.00
CA GLY A 382 23.71 10.97 -24.02
C GLY A 382 23.96 9.54 -24.46
N GLN A 383 25.02 8.88 -23.99
CA GLN A 383 25.31 7.49 -24.32
C GLN A 383 24.52 6.52 -23.44
N LYS A 384 24.40 5.28 -23.96
CA LYS A 384 23.77 4.15 -23.27
C LYS A 384 24.76 2.99 -23.19
N SER A 385 24.80 2.29 -22.07
CA SER A 385 25.72 1.16 -21.83
C SER A 385 25.22 -0.18 -22.40
N PHE A 386 23.97 -0.26 -22.87
CA PHE A 386 23.31 -1.45 -23.42
C PHE A 386 22.03 -1.09 -24.19
#